data_166be550c40861ee7f9a508db72acc0a
#
_entry.id   166be550c40861ee7f9a508db72acc0a
#
_cell.length_a   1.000
_cell.length_b   1.000
_cell.length_c   1.000
_cell.angle_alpha   90.00
_cell.angle_beta   90.00
_cell.angle_gamma   90.00
#
_symmetry.space_group_name_H-M   'P 1'
#
loop_
_entity.id
_entity.type
_entity.pdbx_description
1 polymer ?
#
loop_
_entity_poly.entity_id
_entity_poly.type
_entity_poly.pdbx_seq_one_letter_code
_entity_poly.pdbx_strand_id
1 'polypeptide(L)'
;MDNHTKEQRHDNMSHIRSVSKPEVIVRKYLFSQGFRYRKNDKRYAGKPDIVLPKYKTAIFVNGCFWHQHPECSKAVLPKSNTDYWLPKLEKNVLRDKTNIAILKQEGWNVIVIWECMLLKKKREETLKKLKKDIEDNLKLN
;
A
#
# COMPACT_ATOMS: atom_id res chain seq x y z
N MET A 1 -21.51 -22.48 -8.70
CA MET A 1 -20.83 -22.70 -8.46
C MET A 1 -20.84 -22.60 -8.75
N ASP A 2 -20.75 -22.07 -8.62
CA ASP A 2 -20.17 -21.79 -8.53
C ASP A 2 -20.34 -21.43 -8.97
N ASN A 3 -20.55 -21.08 -9.13
CA ASN A 3 -20.17 -20.97 -9.31
C ASN A 3 -20.36 -20.52 -9.66
N HIS A 4 -20.08 -20.01 -9.39
CA HIS A 4 -19.62 -19.73 -9.43
C HIS A 4 -19.86 -19.41 -9.48
N THR A 5 -20.01 -18.84 -9.61
CA THR A 5 -19.67 -19.04 -9.50
C THR A 5 -19.39 -18.88 -9.69
N LYS A 6 -19.39 -18.47 -9.31
CA LYS A 6 -18.84 -18.53 -9.30
C LYS A 6 -18.46 -18.19 -9.67
N GLU A 7 -18.58 -17.90 -9.78
CA GLU A 7 -17.84 -17.72 -9.94
C GLU A 7 -17.70 -17.22 -10.21
N GLN A 8 -18.22 -16.93 -10.20
CA GLN A 8 -17.88 -16.74 -10.14
C GLN A 8 -17.57 -16.37 -10.02
N ARG A 9 -18.00 -16.02 -9.81
CA ARG A 9 -17.53 -15.90 -9.59
C ARG A 9 -17.01 -15.62 -9.88
N HIS A 10 -17.22 -15.45 -10.24
CA HIS A 10 -16.33 -15.39 -10.38
C HIS A 10 -16.11 -14.90 -10.91
N ASP A 11 -15.94 -14.34 -10.81
CA ASP A 11 -15.29 -14.19 -11.08
C ASP A 11 -15.27 -13.84 -11.19
N ASN A 12 -15.55 -13.34 -11.19
CA ASN A 12 -15.09 -13.36 -11.10
C ASN A 12 -14.74 -13.23 -11.20
N MET A 13 -14.68 -12.97 -11.34
CA MET A 13 -13.91 -13.00 -11.39
C MET A 13 -13.38 -12.81 -11.99
N SER A 14 -13.35 -12.72 -12.10
CA SER A 14 -12.47 -12.59 -12.56
C SER A 14 -12.34 -12.18 -13.23
N HIS A 15 -12.33 -11.74 -13.33
CA HIS A 15 -11.96 -11.34 -13.89
C HIS A 15 -11.83 -10.85 -13.92
N ILE A 16 -12.13 -10.57 -13.71
CA ILE A 16 -11.80 -9.92 -13.82
C ILE A 16 -11.09 -9.71 -13.46
N ARG A 17 -10.93 -9.55 -12.77
CA ARG A 17 -9.84 -9.39 -12.49
C ARG A 17 -8.69 -8.92 -13.26
N SER A 18 -8.76 -8.32 -14.01
CA SER A 18 -7.88 -7.71 -14.96
C SER A 18 -7.10 -6.55 -14.37
N VAL A 19 -7.53 -6.03 -13.23
CA VAL A 19 -6.86 -4.95 -12.54
C VAL A 19 -6.09 -5.49 -11.34
N SER A 20 -4.76 -5.35 -11.36
CA SER A 20 -3.94 -5.79 -10.25
C SER A 20 -4.13 -4.88 -9.04
N LYS A 21 -4.11 -5.46 -7.86
CA LYS A 21 -4.14 -4.68 -6.63
C LYS A 21 -2.89 -3.81 -6.54
N PRO A 22 -2.99 -2.62 -5.94
CA PRO A 22 -1.84 -1.71 -5.86
C PRO A 22 -0.58 -2.35 -5.30
N GLU A 23 -0.68 -3.13 -4.22
CA GLU A 23 0.48 -3.76 -3.60
C GLU A 23 1.13 -4.78 -4.52
N VAL A 24 0.35 -5.42 -5.40
CA VAL A 24 0.90 -6.39 -6.36
C VAL A 24 1.73 -5.67 -7.42
N ILE A 25 1.26 -4.51 -7.87
CA ILE A 25 1.99 -3.71 -8.84
C ILE A 25 3.37 -3.35 -8.29
N VAL A 26 3.42 -2.90 -7.05
CA VAL A 26 4.69 -2.52 -6.41
C VAL A 26 5.60 -3.73 -6.25
N ARG A 27 5.06 -4.85 -5.75
CA ARG A 27 5.87 -6.06 -5.56
C ARG A 27 6.48 -6.58 -6.85
N LYS A 28 5.68 -6.63 -7.92
CA LYS A 28 6.17 -7.11 -9.20
C LYS A 28 7.28 -6.23 -9.76
N TYR A 29 7.10 -4.92 -9.61
CA TYR A 29 8.13 -3.98 -10.05
C TYR A 29 9.44 -4.21 -9.30
N LEU A 30 9.36 -4.27 -7.98
CA LEU A 30 10.56 -4.45 -7.16
C LEU A 30 11.27 -5.76 -7.46
N PHE A 31 10.50 -6.82 -7.63
CA PHE A 31 11.10 -8.10 -7.98
C PHE A 31 11.81 -8.04 -9.34
N SER A 32 11.20 -7.38 -10.32
CA SER A 32 11.79 -7.22 -11.64
C SER A 32 13.09 -6.41 -11.61
N GLN A 33 13.25 -5.56 -10.61
CA GLN A 33 14.45 -4.73 -10.43
C GLN A 33 15.50 -5.40 -9.54
N GLY A 34 15.27 -6.66 -9.18
CA GLY A 34 16.25 -7.43 -8.43
C GLY A 34 16.13 -7.34 -6.92
N PHE A 35 15.13 -6.65 -6.41
CA PHE A 35 14.94 -6.56 -4.96
C PHE A 35 14.33 -7.85 -4.41
N ARG A 36 14.75 -8.20 -3.20
CA ARG A 36 14.16 -9.31 -2.46
C ARG A 36 13.47 -8.73 -1.23
N TYR A 37 12.25 -9.18 -0.96
CA TYR A 37 11.41 -8.59 0.08
C TYR A 37 10.55 -9.62 0.77
N ARG A 38 9.95 -9.23 1.90
CA ARG A 38 8.97 -10.02 2.62
C ARG A 38 7.62 -9.32 2.48
N LYS A 39 6.55 -10.10 2.42
CA LYS A 39 5.19 -9.58 2.24
C LYS A 39 4.42 -9.64 3.55
N ASN A 40 3.69 -8.55 3.86
CA ASN A 40 2.74 -8.54 4.97
C ASN A 40 3.31 -9.12 6.26
N ASP A 41 4.52 -8.69 6.62
CA ASP A 41 5.23 -9.26 7.75
C ASP A 41 4.67 -8.72 9.06
N LYS A 42 4.04 -9.60 9.82
CA LYS A 42 3.37 -9.27 11.08
C LYS A 42 4.33 -8.88 12.21
N ARG A 43 5.61 -9.18 12.05
CA ARG A 43 6.61 -8.86 13.07
C ARG A 43 6.89 -7.37 13.17
N TYR A 44 6.48 -6.60 12.18
CA TYR A 44 6.73 -5.16 12.15
C TYR A 44 5.45 -4.39 12.39
N ALA A 45 5.57 -3.23 13.06
CA ALA A 45 4.43 -2.38 13.37
C ALA A 45 3.63 -2.05 12.11
N GLY A 46 2.31 -2.22 12.19
CA GLY A 46 1.42 -1.94 11.06
C GLY A 46 1.40 -2.99 9.98
N LYS A 47 2.17 -4.05 10.11
CA LYS A 47 2.22 -5.13 9.12
C LYS A 47 2.44 -4.56 7.71
N PRO A 48 3.63 -3.96 7.44
CA PRO A 48 3.90 -3.36 6.14
C PRO A 48 3.64 -4.32 4.97
N ASP A 49 3.16 -3.79 3.87
CA ASP A 49 2.92 -4.61 2.69
C ASP A 49 4.20 -5.22 2.14
N ILE A 50 5.30 -4.48 2.24
CA ILE A 50 6.59 -4.92 1.74
C ILE A 50 7.67 -4.51 2.72
N VAL A 51 8.55 -5.45 3.07
CA VAL A 51 9.70 -5.16 3.94
C VAL A 51 10.96 -5.57 3.20
N LEU A 52 11.93 -4.65 3.12
CA LEU A 52 13.23 -4.92 2.52
C LEU A 52 14.30 -4.83 3.61
N PRO A 53 14.61 -5.96 4.28
CA PRO A 53 15.55 -5.94 5.40
C PRO A 53 16.93 -5.40 5.03
N LYS A 54 17.44 -5.76 3.86
CA LYS A 54 18.76 -5.31 3.39
C LYS A 54 18.85 -3.78 3.35
N TYR A 55 17.74 -3.13 2.99
CA TYR A 55 17.69 -1.68 2.85
C TYR A 55 17.09 -1.00 4.07
N LYS A 56 16.70 -1.78 5.06
CA LYS A 56 16.01 -1.31 6.26
C LYS A 56 14.84 -0.40 5.90
N THR A 57 14.05 -0.83 4.94
CA THR A 57 12.94 -0.07 4.40
C THR A 57 11.64 -0.86 4.52
N ALA A 58 10.59 -0.19 4.98
CA ALA A 58 9.25 -0.73 5.07
C ALA A 58 8.33 0.09 4.19
N ILE A 59 7.51 -0.57 3.38
CA ILE A 59 6.62 0.10 2.42
C ILE A 59 5.18 -0.24 2.72
N PHE A 60 4.36 0.80 2.85
CA PHE A 60 2.91 0.67 2.96
C PHE A 60 2.29 1.11 1.64
N VAL A 61 1.40 0.28 1.09
CA VAL A 61 0.66 0.63 -0.11
C VAL A 61 -0.79 0.85 0.32
N ASN A 62 -1.17 2.11 0.46
CA ASN A 62 -2.43 2.49 1.08
C ASN A 62 -3.53 2.82 0.07
N GLY A 63 -4.74 2.29 0.32
CA GLY A 63 -5.93 2.70 -0.40
C GLY A 63 -6.31 4.11 0.04
N CYS A 64 -6.60 4.99 -0.91
CA CYS A 64 -6.83 6.40 -0.60
C CYS A 64 -8.01 6.63 0.33
N PHE A 65 -9.11 5.91 0.13
CA PHE A 65 -10.27 6.06 0.97
C PHE A 65 -10.04 5.55 2.40
N TRP A 66 -9.56 4.32 2.53
CA TRP A 66 -9.43 3.67 3.84
C TRP A 66 -8.41 4.34 4.75
N HIS A 67 -7.38 4.93 4.17
CA HIS A 67 -6.32 5.60 4.93
C HIS A 67 -6.39 7.11 4.84
N GLN A 68 -7.46 7.63 4.25
CA GLN A 68 -7.76 9.06 4.12
C GLN A 68 -6.58 9.87 3.58
N HIS A 69 -6.22 9.56 2.35
CA HIS A 69 -5.14 10.27 1.65
C HIS A 69 -5.45 11.78 1.59
N PRO A 70 -4.58 12.64 2.16
CA PRO A 70 -4.83 14.08 2.18
C PRO A 70 -5.02 14.67 0.78
N GLU A 71 -6.01 15.55 0.63
CA GLU A 71 -6.26 16.28 -0.61
C GLU A 71 -6.48 15.38 -1.84
N CYS A 72 -7.06 14.22 -1.62
CA CYS A 72 -7.31 13.28 -2.70
C CYS A 72 -8.81 13.10 -2.91
N SER A 73 -9.26 13.21 -4.16
CA SER A 73 -10.68 13.05 -4.51
C SER A 73 -11.22 11.67 -4.17
N LYS A 74 -10.36 10.65 -4.18
CA LYS A 74 -10.78 9.29 -3.84
C LYS A 74 -11.04 9.10 -2.35
N ALA A 75 -10.62 10.04 -1.52
CA ALA A 75 -10.76 9.97 -0.08
C ALA A 75 -11.98 10.74 0.44
N VAL A 76 -12.87 11.15 -0.45
CA VAL A 76 -14.07 11.90 -0.07
C VAL A 76 -15.03 11.02 0.73
N LEU A 77 -15.50 11.55 1.88
CA LEU A 77 -16.42 10.84 2.75
C LEU A 77 -17.81 10.70 2.08
N PRO A 78 -18.45 9.52 2.25
CA PRO A 78 -19.82 9.37 1.78
C PRO A 78 -20.75 10.34 2.52
N LYS A 79 -21.76 10.82 1.83
CA LYS A 79 -22.75 11.74 2.44
C LYS A 79 -23.69 11.02 3.41
N SER A 80 -23.88 9.72 3.20
CA SER A 80 -24.73 8.90 4.07
C SER A 80 -23.87 8.09 5.03
N ASN A 81 -24.45 7.74 6.20
CA ASN A 81 -23.76 6.92 7.21
C ASN A 81 -22.45 7.54 7.71
N THR A 82 -22.42 8.86 7.82
CA THR A 82 -21.24 9.59 8.31
C THR A 82 -20.85 9.12 9.72
N ASP A 83 -21.85 8.86 10.56
CA ASP A 83 -21.63 8.40 11.93
C ASP A 83 -20.93 7.04 11.97
N TYR A 84 -21.10 6.26 10.93
CA TYR A 84 -20.43 4.96 10.81
C TYR A 84 -19.00 5.11 10.27
N TRP A 85 -18.85 5.88 9.19
CA TRP A 85 -17.57 5.98 8.49
C TRP A 85 -16.54 6.87 9.20
N LEU A 86 -16.98 8.01 9.72
CA LEU A 86 -16.03 8.99 10.26
C LEU A 86 -15.17 8.44 11.40
N PRO A 87 -15.76 7.84 12.46
CA PRO A 87 -14.91 7.28 13.52
C PRO A 87 -13.98 6.18 13.05
N LYS A 88 -14.45 5.35 12.12
CA LYS A 88 -13.66 4.24 11.60
C LYS A 88 -12.44 4.74 10.83
N LEU A 89 -12.64 5.75 9.97
CA LEU A 89 -11.56 6.29 9.17
C LEU A 89 -10.57 7.08 10.02
N GLU A 90 -11.06 7.81 11.00
CA GLU A 90 -10.19 8.54 11.94
C GLU A 90 -9.30 7.56 12.72
N LYS A 91 -9.86 6.43 13.14
CA LYS A 91 -9.13 5.40 13.86
C LYS A 91 -8.02 4.82 12.96
N ASN A 92 -8.33 4.60 11.69
CA ASN A 92 -7.34 4.10 10.75
C ASN A 92 -6.18 5.08 10.57
N VAL A 93 -6.49 6.36 10.43
CA VAL A 93 -5.46 7.40 10.27
C VAL A 93 -4.55 7.45 11.49
N LEU A 94 -5.14 7.43 12.69
CA LEU A 94 -4.37 7.48 13.92
C LEU A 94 -3.47 6.25 14.06
N ARG A 95 -4.00 5.06 13.76
CA ARG A 95 -3.24 3.83 13.83
C ARG A 95 -2.07 3.85 12.85
N ASP A 96 -2.28 4.34 11.62
CA ASP A 96 -1.22 4.45 10.63
C ASP A 96 -0.09 5.35 11.13
N LYS A 97 -0.43 6.50 11.69
CA LYS A 97 0.58 7.43 12.22
C LYS A 97 1.38 6.80 13.35
N THR A 98 0.71 6.08 14.24
CA THR A 98 1.36 5.41 15.35
C THR A 98 2.33 4.34 14.86
N ASN A 99 1.90 3.52 13.93
CA ASN A 99 2.73 2.43 13.39
C ASN A 99 3.96 2.96 12.66
N ILE A 100 3.77 4.02 11.86
CA ILE A 100 4.88 4.65 11.16
C ILE A 100 5.90 5.23 12.14
N ALA A 101 5.40 5.89 13.18
CA ALA A 101 6.27 6.47 14.21
C ALA A 101 7.11 5.38 14.91
N ILE A 102 6.49 4.25 15.23
CA ILE A 102 7.19 3.12 15.85
C ILE A 102 8.32 2.61 14.95
N LEU A 103 8.02 2.41 13.66
CA LEU A 103 9.02 1.92 12.71
C LEU A 103 10.18 2.91 12.55
N LYS A 104 9.88 4.20 12.45
CA LYS A 104 10.92 5.22 12.33
C LYS A 104 11.79 5.26 13.57
N GLN A 105 11.19 5.11 14.74
CA GLN A 105 11.93 5.08 16.00
C GLN A 105 12.88 3.89 16.06
N GLU A 106 12.50 2.79 15.42
CA GLU A 106 13.34 1.59 15.34
C GLU A 106 14.39 1.67 14.23
N GLY A 107 14.47 2.80 13.55
CA GLY A 107 15.49 3.02 12.53
C GLY A 107 15.10 2.64 11.11
N TRP A 108 13.83 2.37 10.89
CA TRP A 108 13.36 2.00 9.55
C TRP A 108 13.05 3.21 8.69
N ASN A 109 13.40 3.10 7.41
CA ASN A 109 12.94 4.04 6.41
C ASN A 109 11.53 3.61 6.02
N VAL A 110 10.56 4.50 6.20
CA VAL A 110 9.17 4.18 5.90
C VAL A 110 8.71 4.93 4.67
N ILE A 111 8.20 4.19 3.68
CA ILE A 111 7.71 4.77 2.45
C ILE A 111 6.23 4.43 2.35
N VAL A 112 5.40 5.43 2.04
CA VAL A 112 3.96 5.23 1.83
C VAL A 112 3.65 5.51 0.37
N ILE A 113 3.08 4.51 -0.30
CA ILE A 113 2.61 4.63 -1.69
C ILE A 113 1.09 4.63 -1.64
N TRP A 114 0.47 5.64 -2.24
CA TRP A 114 -0.99 5.72 -2.32
C TRP A 114 -1.48 5.14 -3.64
N GLU A 115 -2.65 4.49 -3.61
CA GLU A 115 -3.17 3.84 -4.82
C GLU A 115 -3.30 4.79 -6.01
N CYS A 116 -3.65 6.07 -5.75
CA CYS A 116 -3.76 7.04 -6.84
C CYS A 116 -2.43 7.31 -7.54
N MET A 117 -1.32 7.08 -6.86
CA MET A 117 0.02 7.23 -7.44
C MET A 117 0.37 6.10 -8.39
N LEU A 118 -0.40 5.00 -8.34
CA LEU A 118 -0.18 3.84 -9.18
C LEU A 118 -1.15 3.77 -10.36
N LEU A 119 -1.94 4.82 -10.56
CA LEU A 119 -2.76 4.94 -11.75
C LEU A 119 -1.86 5.02 -12.98
N LYS A 120 -2.36 4.52 -14.09
CA LYS A 120 -1.58 4.34 -15.31
C LYS A 120 -0.70 5.55 -15.68
N LYS A 121 -1.22 6.77 -15.54
CA LYS A 121 -0.49 7.98 -15.92
C LYS A 121 0.69 8.30 -14.99
N LYS A 122 0.61 7.89 -13.73
CA LYS A 122 1.62 8.24 -12.72
C LYS A 122 2.49 7.07 -12.31
N ARG A 123 2.11 5.88 -12.70
CA ARG A 123 2.74 4.65 -12.20
C ARG A 123 4.23 4.58 -12.42
N GLU A 124 4.67 4.83 -13.64
CA GLU A 124 6.09 4.71 -13.97
C GLU A 124 6.96 5.65 -13.14
N GLU A 125 6.54 6.91 -13.05
CA GLU A 125 7.26 7.91 -12.25
C GLU A 125 7.30 7.52 -10.78
N THR A 126 6.16 7.08 -10.24
CA THR A 126 6.07 6.65 -8.86
C THR A 126 7.01 5.49 -8.55
N LEU A 127 7.04 4.49 -9.43
CA LEU A 127 7.87 3.32 -9.22
C LEU A 127 9.36 3.63 -9.36
N LYS A 128 9.73 4.50 -10.28
CA LYS A 128 11.13 4.94 -10.43
C LYS A 128 11.60 5.69 -9.20
N LYS A 129 10.76 6.56 -8.67
CA LYS A 129 11.09 7.30 -7.46
C LYS A 129 11.22 6.35 -6.27
N LEU A 130 10.35 5.36 -6.17
CA LEU A 130 10.40 4.37 -5.12
C LEU A 130 11.75 3.64 -5.14
N LYS A 131 12.17 3.18 -6.30
CA LYS A 131 13.44 2.48 -6.44
C LYS A 131 14.60 3.35 -5.98
N LYS A 132 14.60 4.62 -6.38
CA LYS A 132 15.64 5.56 -5.99
C LYS A 132 15.66 5.76 -4.48
N ASP A 133 14.49 5.94 -3.87
CA ASP A 133 14.39 6.15 -2.43
C ASP A 133 14.95 4.96 -1.65
N ILE A 134 14.67 3.76 -2.10
CA ILE A 134 15.19 2.54 -1.47
C ILE A 134 16.71 2.49 -1.58
N GLU A 135 17.25 2.73 -2.76
CA GLU A 135 18.68 2.65 -3.01
C GLU A 135 19.43 3.76 -2.26
N ASP A 136 18.86 4.95 -2.20
CA ASP A 136 19.46 6.06 -1.48
C ASP A 136 19.55 5.77 0.01
N ASN A 137 18.57 5.08 0.58
CA ASN A 137 18.61 4.74 1.99
C ASN A 137 19.75 3.77 2.31
N LEU A 138 20.08 2.88 1.41
CA LEU A 138 21.21 1.97 1.59
C LEU A 138 22.51 2.75 1.68
N LYS A 139 22.65 3.81 0.87
CA LYS A 139 23.85 4.65 0.87
C LYS A 139 24.01 5.46 2.16
N LEU A 140 22.88 5.78 2.82
CA LEU A 140 22.90 6.54 4.07
C LEU A 140 23.24 5.67 5.27
N ASN A 141 23.13 4.38 5.13
CA ASN A 141 23.46 3.42 6.17
C ASN A 141 24.79 2.74 5.85
#